data_e7e1ce393c524da6d1c7bb3eb15a028b
#
_entry.id   e7e1ce393c524da6d1c7bb3eb15a028b
#
_cell.length_a   1.000
_cell.length_b   1.000
_cell.length_c   1.000
_cell.angle_alpha   90.00
_cell.angle_beta   90.00
_cell.angle_gamma   90.00
#
_symmetry.space_group_name_H-M   'P 1'
#
loop_
_entity.id
_entity.type
_entity.pdbx_description
1 polymer ?
#
loop_
_entity_poly.entity_id
_entity_poly.type
_entity_poly.pdbx_seq_one_letter_code
_entity_poly.pdbx_strand_id
1 'polypeptide(L)'
;MVQELLVAVVAALCFGALYLAAGARVVKQYEQGVLFRLGRVTGDVRTPGFNLVIPFVDRLYKVNLQIVTLPVPAQEGITRDNVTVRVDAVVYFRVVDSVSALVKVEDYKFAVSQMAQTSLRSIIGKSDLDDLLSNREQLNQGLELMIDSPAVGWGVQVDRVEIKDVSLPDTMKRSMARQAEADRERRARIINADAELQASKKLAEAAQQMAATPSALQLRLLQTIVAVAAEKNSTLVLPFPVELLRFLERAGPQPPGPNGGAPAGIAESTLRTGPPPG
;
A
#
# COMPACT_ATOMS: atom_id res chain seq x y z
N MET A 1 -30.45 -55.73 59.28
CA MET A 1 -30.57 -54.33 59.68
C MET A 1 -29.25 -53.54 59.48
N VAL A 2 -28.12 -53.93 60.13
CA VAL A 2 -26.83 -53.24 60.00
C VAL A 2 -26.27 -53.28 58.55
N GLN A 3 -26.39 -54.42 57.86
CA GLN A 3 -25.89 -54.60 56.50
C GLN A 3 -26.70 -53.76 55.46
N GLU A 4 -28.01 -53.66 55.61
CA GLU A 4 -28.86 -52.86 54.76
C GLU A 4 -28.61 -51.34 54.96
N LEU A 5 -28.37 -50.98 56.24
CA LEU A 5 -28.01 -49.62 56.56
C LEU A 5 -26.66 -49.18 55.95
N LEU A 6 -25.68 -50.12 55.98
CA LEU A 6 -24.35 -49.93 55.42
C LEU A 6 -24.43 -49.81 53.88
N VAL A 7 -25.22 -50.63 53.19
CA VAL A 7 -25.47 -50.57 51.76
C VAL A 7 -26.17 -49.29 51.38
N ALA A 8 -27.16 -48.81 52.13
CA ALA A 8 -27.83 -47.55 51.88
C ALA A 8 -26.90 -46.31 52.02
N VAL A 9 -26.01 -46.34 53.03
CA VAL A 9 -25.03 -45.30 53.24
C VAL A 9 -23.99 -45.21 52.06
N VAL A 10 -23.50 -46.42 51.65
CA VAL A 10 -22.57 -46.50 50.51
C VAL A 10 -23.25 -46.05 49.23
N ALA A 11 -24.49 -46.44 48.96
CA ALA A 11 -25.27 -46.00 47.82
C ALA A 11 -25.49 -44.47 47.82
N ALA A 12 -25.83 -43.89 49.00
CA ALA A 12 -25.98 -42.46 49.13
C ALA A 12 -24.67 -41.69 48.90
N LEU A 13 -23.55 -42.19 49.39
CA LEU A 13 -22.21 -41.60 49.14
C LEU A 13 -21.80 -41.69 47.67
N CYS A 14 -22.04 -42.83 47.02
CA CYS A 14 -21.77 -42.98 45.58
C CYS A 14 -22.65 -42.05 44.76
N PHE A 15 -23.93 -41.90 45.08
CA PHE A 15 -24.84 -41.01 44.41
C PHE A 15 -24.45 -39.54 44.61
N GLY A 16 -24.06 -39.16 45.83
CA GLY A 16 -23.52 -37.87 46.17
C GLY A 16 -22.24 -37.52 45.41
N ALA A 17 -21.30 -38.49 45.35
CA ALA A 17 -20.07 -38.34 44.60
C ALA A 17 -20.31 -38.15 43.07
N LEU A 18 -21.24 -38.99 42.53
CA LEU A 18 -21.63 -38.89 41.12
C LEU A 18 -22.28 -37.52 40.79
N TYR A 19 -23.13 -37.06 41.72
CA TYR A 19 -23.78 -35.74 41.58
C TYR A 19 -22.78 -34.57 41.62
N LEU A 20 -21.79 -34.60 42.52
CA LEU A 20 -20.73 -33.63 42.60
C LEU A 20 -19.83 -33.68 41.37
N ALA A 21 -19.49 -34.87 40.86
CA ALA A 21 -18.71 -35.03 39.65
C ALA A 21 -19.44 -34.51 38.43
N ALA A 22 -20.76 -34.66 38.33
CA ALA A 22 -21.57 -34.13 37.24
C ALA A 22 -21.65 -32.58 37.26
N GLY A 23 -21.56 -31.99 38.46
CA GLY A 23 -21.56 -30.53 38.65
C GLY A 23 -20.20 -29.83 38.43
N ALA A 24 -19.12 -30.61 38.41
CA ALA A 24 -17.79 -30.09 38.24
C ALA A 24 -17.55 -29.59 36.78
N ARG A 25 -17.31 -28.32 36.60
CA ARG A 25 -17.01 -27.75 35.29
C ARG A 25 -15.73 -26.89 35.36
N VAL A 26 -14.84 -27.13 34.41
CA VAL A 26 -13.61 -26.29 34.27
C VAL A 26 -13.83 -25.25 33.21
N VAL A 27 -13.57 -23.97 33.55
CA VAL A 27 -13.54 -22.85 32.63
C VAL A 27 -12.08 -22.51 32.34
N LYS A 28 -11.72 -22.49 31.08
CA LYS A 28 -10.35 -22.21 30.64
C LYS A 28 -10.03 -20.73 30.83
N GLN A 29 -8.73 -20.39 30.88
CA GLN A 29 -8.25 -19.01 31.10
C GLN A 29 -8.74 -18.00 30.07
N TYR A 30 -8.96 -18.46 28.84
CA TYR A 30 -9.45 -17.62 27.72
C TYR A 30 -10.97 -17.69 27.54
N GLU A 31 -11.68 -18.38 28.44
CA GLU A 31 -13.13 -18.51 28.45
C GLU A 31 -13.70 -17.83 29.68
N GLN A 32 -14.89 -17.31 29.55
CA GLN A 32 -15.67 -16.80 30.64
C GLN A 32 -16.98 -17.56 30.71
N GLY A 33 -17.35 -17.99 31.92
CA GLY A 33 -18.57 -18.74 32.14
C GLY A 33 -19.73 -17.85 32.56
N VAL A 34 -20.83 -17.85 31.79
CA VAL A 34 -22.09 -17.19 32.19
C VAL A 34 -23.04 -18.25 32.70
N LEU A 35 -23.50 -18.06 33.93
CA LEU A 35 -24.40 -19.02 34.62
C LEU A 35 -25.85 -18.59 34.43
N PHE A 36 -26.64 -19.48 33.87
CA PHE A 36 -28.09 -19.37 33.78
C PHE A 36 -28.75 -20.30 34.79
N ARG A 37 -29.47 -19.75 35.74
CA ARG A 37 -30.27 -20.50 36.73
C ARG A 37 -31.72 -20.46 36.33
N LEU A 38 -32.32 -21.59 36.02
CA LEU A 38 -33.70 -21.70 35.56
C LEU A 38 -34.07 -20.69 34.45
N GLY A 39 -33.13 -20.42 33.54
CA GLY A 39 -33.32 -19.49 32.41
C GLY A 39 -33.03 -18.02 32.73
N ARG A 40 -32.73 -17.67 34.01
CA ARG A 40 -32.32 -16.31 34.37
C ARG A 40 -30.82 -16.23 34.52
N VAL A 41 -30.22 -15.15 34.02
CA VAL A 41 -28.81 -14.87 34.24
C VAL A 41 -28.61 -14.57 35.73
N THR A 42 -27.76 -15.38 36.36
CA THR A 42 -27.27 -15.05 37.70
C THR A 42 -26.10 -14.11 37.48
N GLY A 43 -26.15 -12.87 38.02
CA GLY A 43 -25.18 -11.82 37.74
C GLY A 43 -23.69 -12.13 37.98
N ASP A 44 -23.38 -13.29 38.48
CA ASP A 44 -22.03 -13.78 38.72
C ASP A 44 -21.45 -14.43 37.45
N VAL A 45 -20.51 -13.73 36.84
CA VAL A 45 -19.69 -14.29 35.79
C VAL A 45 -18.61 -15.19 36.42
N ARG A 46 -18.53 -16.44 35.99
CA ARG A 46 -17.57 -17.41 36.53
C ARG A 46 -16.19 -17.18 35.95
N THR A 47 -15.26 -16.92 36.86
CA THR A 47 -13.84 -16.77 36.52
C THR A 47 -13.22 -18.10 36.07
N PRO A 48 -12.10 -18.05 35.32
CA PRO A 48 -11.35 -19.26 34.96
C PRO A 48 -10.96 -20.06 36.17
N GLY A 49 -11.07 -21.42 36.03
CA GLY A 49 -10.74 -22.35 37.06
C GLY A 49 -11.84 -23.43 37.26
N PHE A 50 -11.80 -24.03 38.42
CA PHE A 50 -12.77 -25.03 38.81
C PHE A 50 -14.04 -24.36 39.36
N ASN A 51 -15.16 -24.64 38.71
CA ASN A 51 -16.47 -24.11 39.10
C ASN A 51 -17.44 -25.25 39.35
N LEU A 52 -18.15 -25.18 40.47
CA LEU A 52 -19.21 -26.12 40.82
C LEU A 52 -20.55 -25.54 40.36
N VAL A 53 -21.22 -26.29 39.49
CA VAL A 53 -22.53 -25.94 38.91
C VAL A 53 -23.55 -26.94 39.35
N ILE A 54 -24.74 -26.51 39.79
CA ILE A 54 -25.80 -27.44 40.24
C ILE A 54 -26.40 -28.10 39.01
N PRO A 55 -26.21 -29.45 38.81
CA PRO A 55 -26.81 -30.14 37.68
C PRO A 55 -28.34 -29.97 37.67
N PHE A 56 -28.94 -29.91 36.46
CA PHE A 56 -30.34 -29.72 36.17
C PHE A 56 -30.91 -28.30 36.42
N VAL A 57 -30.40 -27.54 37.39
CA VAL A 57 -30.86 -26.17 37.72
C VAL A 57 -30.08 -25.13 36.97
N ASP A 58 -28.76 -25.31 36.96
CA ASP A 58 -27.81 -24.32 36.40
C ASP A 58 -27.27 -24.81 35.06
N ARG A 59 -27.23 -23.89 34.08
CA ARG A 59 -26.57 -24.10 32.78
C ARG A 59 -25.43 -23.12 32.63
N LEU A 60 -24.23 -23.64 32.38
CA LEU A 60 -23.03 -22.83 32.17
C LEU A 60 -22.75 -22.70 30.66
N TYR A 61 -22.84 -21.46 30.14
CA TYR A 61 -22.41 -21.13 28.80
C TYR A 61 -21.01 -20.54 28.86
N LYS A 62 -20.12 -21.05 28.00
CA LYS A 62 -18.74 -20.58 27.92
C LYS A 62 -18.58 -19.66 26.71
N VAL A 63 -18.05 -18.48 26.93
CA VAL A 63 -17.77 -17.48 25.90
C VAL A 63 -16.27 -17.32 25.80
N ASN A 64 -15.74 -17.38 24.59
CA ASN A 64 -14.33 -17.14 24.32
C ASN A 64 -14.06 -15.64 24.28
N LEU A 65 -13.07 -15.18 25.04
CA LEU A 65 -12.63 -13.77 25.12
C LEU A 65 -11.47 -13.44 24.18
N GLN A 66 -10.92 -14.43 23.48
CA GLN A 66 -9.84 -14.21 22.54
C GLN A 66 -10.32 -13.42 21.33
N ILE A 67 -9.38 -12.78 20.66
CA ILE A 67 -9.64 -12.11 19.37
C ILE A 67 -10.07 -13.20 18.36
N VAL A 68 -11.22 -12.97 17.77
CA VAL A 68 -11.78 -13.81 16.71
C VAL A 68 -11.60 -13.10 15.39
N THR A 69 -11.03 -13.80 14.42
CA THR A 69 -10.91 -13.33 13.04
C THR A 69 -12.14 -13.79 12.26
N LEU A 70 -12.93 -12.84 11.79
CA LEU A 70 -14.16 -13.10 11.04
C LEU A 70 -14.00 -12.63 9.59
N PRO A 71 -13.94 -13.53 8.61
CA PRO A 71 -13.93 -13.15 7.22
C PRO A 71 -15.32 -12.61 6.81
N VAL A 72 -15.35 -11.44 6.20
CA VAL A 72 -16.54 -10.83 5.62
C VAL A 72 -16.58 -11.20 4.14
N PRO A 73 -17.65 -11.87 3.67
CA PRO A 73 -17.77 -12.23 2.26
C PRO A 73 -17.73 -11.00 1.37
N ALA A 74 -17.14 -11.16 0.20
CA ALA A 74 -17.00 -10.09 -0.78
C ALA A 74 -18.35 -9.43 -1.09
N GLN A 75 -18.40 -8.09 -0.98
CA GLN A 75 -19.56 -7.28 -1.30
C GLN A 75 -19.33 -6.55 -2.62
N GLU A 76 -20.35 -6.60 -3.48
CA GLU A 76 -20.38 -5.80 -4.68
C GLU A 76 -21.04 -4.45 -4.40
N GLY A 77 -20.42 -3.39 -4.90
CA GLY A 77 -20.94 -2.04 -4.76
C GLY A 77 -20.48 -1.15 -5.90
N ILE A 78 -21.13 0.00 -6.02
CA ILE A 78 -20.75 1.05 -6.97
C ILE A 78 -20.15 2.19 -6.13
N THR A 79 -18.94 2.59 -6.47
CA THR A 79 -18.23 3.71 -5.82
C THR A 79 -18.86 5.05 -6.20
N ARG A 80 -18.48 6.12 -5.52
CA ARG A 80 -18.98 7.48 -5.79
C ARG A 80 -18.68 7.93 -7.24
N ASP A 81 -17.55 7.49 -7.80
CA ASP A 81 -17.11 7.72 -9.18
C ASP A 81 -17.73 6.74 -10.20
N ASN A 82 -18.81 6.04 -9.80
CA ASN A 82 -19.62 5.14 -10.63
C ASN A 82 -18.87 3.91 -11.18
N VAL A 83 -17.92 3.40 -10.43
CA VAL A 83 -17.18 2.17 -10.76
C VAL A 83 -17.73 1.00 -9.94
N THR A 84 -18.05 -0.10 -10.60
CA THR A 84 -18.44 -1.34 -9.92
C THR A 84 -17.19 -2.02 -9.36
N VAL A 85 -17.19 -2.28 -8.05
CA VAL A 85 -16.09 -2.96 -7.36
C VAL A 85 -16.63 -4.12 -6.53
N ARG A 86 -15.78 -5.10 -6.29
CA ARG A 86 -16.01 -6.18 -5.33
C ARG A 86 -14.94 -6.11 -4.27
N VAL A 87 -15.36 -5.95 -3.02
CA VAL A 87 -14.47 -5.76 -1.87
C VAL A 87 -14.74 -6.83 -0.83
N ASP A 88 -13.72 -7.49 -0.34
CA ASP A 88 -13.76 -8.37 0.82
C ASP A 88 -12.92 -7.80 1.97
N ALA A 89 -13.32 -8.13 3.18
CA ALA A 89 -12.71 -7.61 4.39
C ALA A 89 -12.58 -8.69 5.47
N VAL A 90 -11.82 -8.39 6.49
CA VAL A 90 -11.67 -9.20 7.69
C VAL A 90 -11.90 -8.32 8.90
N VAL A 91 -12.74 -8.79 9.82
CA VAL A 91 -13.02 -8.12 11.09
C VAL A 91 -12.35 -8.89 12.21
N TYR A 92 -11.57 -8.20 13.02
CA TYR A 92 -10.98 -8.71 14.25
C TYR A 92 -11.78 -8.15 15.43
N PHE A 93 -12.40 -9.02 16.19
CA PHE A 93 -13.20 -8.61 17.34
C PHE A 93 -13.00 -9.54 18.51
N ARG A 94 -13.33 -9.06 19.70
CA ARG A 94 -13.35 -9.86 20.94
C ARG A 94 -14.61 -9.56 21.74
N VAL A 95 -14.99 -10.49 22.59
CA VAL A 95 -16.08 -10.30 23.55
C VAL A 95 -15.51 -9.67 24.81
N VAL A 96 -16.06 -8.52 25.21
CA VAL A 96 -15.70 -7.79 26.43
C VAL A 96 -16.71 -8.10 27.54
N ASP A 97 -18.00 -8.09 27.20
CA ASP A 97 -19.08 -8.44 28.13
C ASP A 97 -19.79 -9.70 27.64
N SER A 98 -19.43 -10.82 28.25
CA SER A 98 -20.00 -12.13 27.91
C SER A 98 -21.49 -12.26 28.22
N VAL A 99 -22.01 -11.49 29.19
CA VAL A 99 -23.44 -11.51 29.56
C VAL A 99 -24.24 -10.81 28.45
N SER A 100 -23.82 -9.60 28.06
CA SER A 100 -24.49 -8.86 27.00
C SER A 100 -24.42 -9.63 25.65
N ALA A 101 -23.31 -10.28 25.36
CA ALA A 101 -23.14 -11.05 24.14
C ALA A 101 -24.06 -12.26 24.01
N LEU A 102 -24.46 -12.87 25.15
CA LEU A 102 -25.38 -14.01 25.17
C LEU A 102 -26.85 -13.64 25.34
N VAL A 103 -27.15 -12.48 25.95
CA VAL A 103 -28.52 -12.10 26.29
C VAL A 103 -29.14 -11.19 25.26
N LYS A 104 -28.33 -10.23 24.73
CA LYS A 104 -28.85 -9.21 23.82
C LYS A 104 -28.91 -9.66 22.37
N VAL A 105 -28.07 -10.63 21.97
CA VAL A 105 -27.98 -11.11 20.60
C VAL A 105 -27.91 -12.63 20.60
N GLU A 106 -28.66 -13.28 19.73
CA GLU A 106 -28.71 -14.74 19.61
C GLU A 106 -27.36 -15.30 19.15
N ASP A 107 -26.83 -14.73 18.05
CA ASP A 107 -25.50 -15.05 17.53
C ASP A 107 -24.75 -13.75 17.20
N TYR A 108 -23.88 -13.37 18.13
CA TYR A 108 -23.08 -12.15 17.99
C TYR A 108 -22.11 -12.21 16.81
N LYS A 109 -21.61 -13.42 16.43
CA LYS A 109 -20.73 -13.60 15.27
C LYS A 109 -21.46 -13.29 13.98
N PHE A 110 -22.65 -13.86 13.83
CA PHE A 110 -23.52 -13.61 12.69
C PHE A 110 -23.92 -12.13 12.61
N ALA A 111 -24.32 -11.56 13.73
CA ALA A 111 -24.72 -10.14 13.81
C ALA A 111 -23.57 -9.19 13.40
N VAL A 112 -22.33 -9.42 13.91
CA VAL A 112 -21.14 -8.67 13.50
C VAL A 112 -20.85 -8.85 12.01
N SER A 113 -21.00 -10.07 11.48
CA SER A 113 -20.81 -10.34 10.05
C SER A 113 -21.79 -9.54 9.18
N GLN A 114 -23.08 -9.55 9.52
CA GLN A 114 -24.10 -8.81 8.78
C GLN A 114 -23.89 -7.30 8.84
N MET A 115 -23.51 -6.81 10.00
CA MET A 115 -23.17 -5.40 10.18
C MET A 115 -21.96 -4.99 9.36
N ALA A 116 -20.90 -5.81 9.39
CA ALA A 116 -19.70 -5.58 8.60
C ALA A 116 -20.00 -5.53 7.11
N GLN A 117 -20.82 -6.45 6.58
CA GLN A 117 -21.26 -6.46 5.19
C GLN A 117 -22.02 -5.17 4.82
N THR A 118 -22.93 -4.73 5.68
CA THR A 118 -23.72 -3.51 5.46
C THR A 118 -22.85 -2.26 5.53
N SER A 119 -21.93 -2.18 6.50
CA SER A 119 -20.97 -1.08 6.65
C SER A 119 -20.01 -1.02 5.48
N LEU A 120 -19.51 -2.18 5.03
CA LEU A 120 -18.63 -2.28 3.87
C LEU A 120 -19.31 -1.76 2.61
N ARG A 121 -20.57 -2.15 2.37
CA ARG A 121 -21.35 -1.64 1.24
C ARG A 121 -21.60 -0.13 1.33
N SER A 122 -21.84 0.39 2.54
CA SER A 122 -22.05 1.82 2.77
C SER A 122 -20.76 2.62 2.48
N ILE A 123 -19.60 2.13 2.90
CA ILE A 123 -18.34 2.83 2.69
C ILE A 123 -17.91 2.79 1.22
N ILE A 124 -18.13 1.66 0.52
CA ILE A 124 -17.91 1.56 -0.95
C ILE A 124 -18.69 2.66 -1.67
N GLY A 125 -19.98 2.84 -1.34
CA GLY A 125 -20.82 3.87 -1.99
C GLY A 125 -20.45 5.32 -1.66
N LYS A 126 -19.67 5.55 -0.60
CA LYS A 126 -19.23 6.88 -0.17
C LYS A 126 -17.81 7.23 -0.61
N SER A 127 -17.01 6.25 -0.99
CA SER A 127 -15.61 6.38 -1.35
C SER A 127 -15.42 6.39 -2.85
N ASP A 128 -14.35 7.02 -3.31
CA ASP A 128 -13.89 6.91 -4.69
C ASP A 128 -13.00 5.67 -4.85
N LEU A 129 -12.80 5.24 -6.09
CA LEU A 129 -11.94 4.08 -6.38
C LEU A 129 -10.50 4.32 -5.92
N ASP A 130 -9.98 5.53 -6.12
CA ASP A 130 -8.63 5.89 -5.70
C ASP A 130 -8.46 5.78 -4.18
N ASP A 131 -9.47 6.15 -3.39
CA ASP A 131 -9.46 6.00 -1.93
C ASP A 131 -9.41 4.52 -1.53
N LEU A 132 -10.21 3.66 -2.18
CA LEU A 132 -10.22 2.22 -1.94
C LEU A 132 -8.87 1.54 -2.23
N LEU A 133 -8.09 2.10 -3.14
CA LEU A 133 -6.79 1.54 -3.54
C LEU A 133 -5.61 2.15 -2.77
N SER A 134 -5.64 3.46 -2.52
CA SER A 134 -4.50 4.23 -1.99
C SER A 134 -4.66 4.61 -0.52
N ASN A 135 -5.89 4.88 -0.04
CA ASN A 135 -6.16 5.40 1.31
C ASN A 135 -6.84 4.37 2.21
N ARG A 136 -6.44 3.09 2.09
CA ARG A 136 -7.07 1.96 2.80
C ARG A 136 -7.12 2.17 4.32
N GLU A 137 -6.10 2.79 4.90
CA GLU A 137 -6.04 3.01 6.35
C GLU A 137 -7.18 3.89 6.87
N GLN A 138 -7.50 4.98 6.17
CA GLN A 138 -8.63 5.85 6.54
C GLN A 138 -9.98 5.12 6.41
N LEU A 139 -10.09 4.26 5.40
CA LEU A 139 -11.30 3.46 5.19
C LEU A 139 -11.46 2.37 6.24
N ASN A 140 -10.36 1.73 6.63
CA ASN A 140 -10.33 0.74 7.71
C ASN A 140 -10.79 1.35 9.03
N GLN A 141 -10.28 2.54 9.38
CA GLN A 141 -10.70 3.30 10.58
C GLN A 141 -12.17 3.71 10.50
N GLY A 142 -12.63 4.15 9.33
CA GLY A 142 -14.04 4.49 9.11
C GLY A 142 -14.96 3.27 9.27
N LEU A 143 -14.56 2.11 8.76
CA LEU A 143 -15.28 0.84 8.94
C LEU A 143 -15.29 0.39 10.39
N GLU A 144 -14.16 0.48 11.08
CA GLU A 144 -14.03 0.13 12.50
C GLU A 144 -15.03 0.93 13.33
N LEU A 145 -15.07 2.26 13.20
CA LEU A 145 -16.00 3.12 13.91
C LEU A 145 -17.48 2.81 13.61
N MET A 146 -17.80 2.48 12.35
CA MET A 146 -19.16 2.13 11.94
C MET A 146 -19.63 0.81 12.54
N ILE A 147 -18.74 -0.14 12.75
CA ILE A 147 -19.05 -1.47 13.27
C ILE A 147 -18.97 -1.46 14.80
N ASP A 148 -17.97 -0.80 15.39
CA ASP A 148 -17.74 -0.80 16.84
C ASP A 148 -18.90 -0.14 17.59
N SER A 149 -19.41 0.99 17.12
CA SER A 149 -20.46 1.75 17.79
C SER A 149 -21.71 0.91 18.16
N PRO A 150 -22.31 0.10 17.26
CA PRO A 150 -23.41 -0.80 17.64
C PRO A 150 -22.94 -2.08 18.34
N ALA A 151 -21.73 -2.59 18.04
CA ALA A 151 -21.19 -3.83 18.58
C ALA A 151 -20.93 -3.74 20.10
N VAL A 152 -20.50 -2.57 20.57
CA VAL A 152 -20.34 -2.26 22.01
C VAL A 152 -21.63 -2.49 22.77
N GLY A 153 -22.78 -2.14 22.19
CA GLY A 153 -24.10 -2.39 22.78
C GLY A 153 -24.40 -3.88 23.03
N TRP A 154 -23.75 -4.78 22.29
CA TRP A 154 -23.86 -6.25 22.42
C TRP A 154 -22.76 -6.88 23.27
N GLY A 155 -21.87 -6.06 23.84
CA GLY A 155 -20.73 -6.57 24.62
C GLY A 155 -19.58 -7.10 23.78
N VAL A 156 -19.53 -6.72 22.53
CA VAL A 156 -18.46 -7.05 21.57
C VAL A 156 -17.70 -5.79 21.23
N GLN A 157 -16.39 -5.86 21.23
CA GLN A 157 -15.50 -4.78 20.80
C GLN A 157 -14.79 -5.18 19.52
N VAL A 158 -14.80 -4.30 18.54
CA VAL A 158 -14.03 -4.47 17.30
C VAL A 158 -12.65 -3.88 17.54
N ASP A 159 -11.62 -4.74 17.39
CA ASP A 159 -10.24 -4.29 17.55
C ASP A 159 -9.73 -3.64 16.26
N ARG A 160 -10.10 -4.20 15.10
CA ARG A 160 -9.67 -3.70 13.79
C ARG A 160 -10.51 -4.29 12.66
N VAL A 161 -10.63 -3.53 11.59
CA VAL A 161 -11.19 -3.98 10.31
C VAL A 161 -10.18 -3.75 9.22
N GLU A 162 -9.95 -4.76 8.38
CA GLU A 162 -8.99 -4.67 7.27
C GLU A 162 -9.66 -5.05 5.96
N ILE A 163 -9.55 -4.19 4.96
CA ILE A 163 -9.91 -4.50 3.58
C ILE A 163 -8.83 -5.43 3.03
N LYS A 164 -9.25 -6.65 2.66
CA LYS A 164 -8.36 -7.70 2.18
C LYS A 164 -8.02 -7.51 0.71
N ASP A 165 -9.03 -7.46 -0.15
CA ASP A 165 -8.87 -7.30 -1.59
C ASP A 165 -9.95 -6.40 -2.19
N VAL A 166 -9.59 -5.72 -3.29
CA VAL A 166 -10.50 -4.90 -4.10
C VAL A 166 -10.41 -5.40 -5.54
N SER A 167 -11.43 -6.12 -5.95
CA SER A 167 -11.52 -6.67 -7.30
C SER A 167 -12.32 -5.77 -8.23
N LEU A 168 -11.75 -5.48 -9.39
CA LEU A 168 -12.32 -4.65 -10.44
C LEU A 168 -12.72 -5.51 -11.64
N PRO A 169 -13.70 -5.09 -12.46
CA PRO A 169 -13.99 -5.70 -13.75
C PRO A 169 -12.77 -5.67 -14.69
N ASP A 170 -12.59 -6.71 -15.51
CA ASP A 170 -11.40 -6.85 -16.38
C ASP A 170 -11.26 -5.71 -17.41
N THR A 171 -12.37 -5.13 -17.83
CA THR A 171 -12.38 -3.96 -18.73
C THR A 171 -11.74 -2.76 -18.05
N MET A 172 -12.06 -2.54 -16.77
CA MET A 172 -11.52 -1.43 -15.98
C MET A 172 -10.04 -1.66 -15.64
N LYS A 173 -9.67 -2.89 -15.25
CA LYS A 173 -8.25 -3.24 -15.02
C LYS A 173 -7.38 -2.91 -16.23
N ARG A 174 -7.86 -3.24 -17.44
CA ARG A 174 -7.13 -2.93 -18.69
C ARG A 174 -7.05 -1.43 -18.98
N SER A 175 -8.09 -0.68 -18.68
CA SER A 175 -8.09 0.79 -18.83
C SER A 175 -7.10 1.44 -17.86
N MET A 176 -7.14 1.06 -16.58
CA MET A 176 -6.23 1.57 -15.55
C MET A 176 -4.77 1.18 -15.85
N ALA A 177 -4.53 -0.04 -16.34
CA ALA A 177 -3.18 -0.46 -16.74
C ALA A 177 -2.62 0.44 -17.85
N ARG A 178 -3.42 0.75 -18.90
CA ARG A 178 -3.01 1.66 -19.97
C ARG A 178 -2.78 3.09 -19.48
N GLN A 179 -3.63 3.58 -18.59
CA GLN A 179 -3.46 4.89 -17.98
C GLN A 179 -2.17 4.95 -17.13
N ALA A 180 -1.96 3.94 -16.29
CA ALA A 180 -0.75 3.84 -15.46
C ALA A 180 0.53 3.73 -16.30
N GLU A 181 0.48 3.03 -17.44
CA GLU A 181 1.58 2.93 -18.39
C GLU A 181 1.88 4.29 -19.04
N ALA A 182 0.85 5.00 -19.51
CA ALA A 182 1.00 6.33 -20.08
C ALA A 182 1.55 7.36 -19.06
N ASP A 183 1.11 7.28 -17.80
CA ASP A 183 1.63 8.14 -16.73
C ASP A 183 3.08 7.82 -16.38
N ARG A 184 3.48 6.55 -16.38
CA ARG A 184 4.87 6.14 -16.19
C ARG A 184 5.74 6.62 -17.33
N GLU A 185 5.28 6.47 -18.57
CA GLU A 185 5.99 6.94 -19.74
C GLU A 185 6.15 8.47 -19.73
N ARG A 186 5.10 9.22 -19.37
CA ARG A 186 5.17 10.68 -19.21
C ARG A 186 6.20 11.07 -18.15
N ARG A 187 6.19 10.41 -16.96
CA ARG A 187 7.18 10.67 -15.91
C ARG A 187 8.59 10.33 -16.36
N ALA A 188 8.78 9.20 -17.05
CA ALA A 188 10.08 8.80 -17.58
C ALA A 188 10.63 9.86 -18.58
N ARG A 189 9.78 10.41 -19.47
CA ARG A 189 10.19 11.47 -20.39
C ARG A 189 10.60 12.74 -19.65
N ILE A 190 9.87 13.15 -18.59
CA ILE A 190 10.23 14.30 -17.77
C ILE A 190 11.57 14.08 -17.07
N ILE A 191 11.75 12.92 -16.43
CA ILE A 191 12.98 12.55 -15.72
C ILE A 191 14.17 12.53 -16.70
N ASN A 192 14.00 11.97 -17.90
CA ASN A 192 15.04 11.96 -18.92
C ASN A 192 15.40 13.36 -19.41
N ALA A 193 14.40 14.21 -19.66
CA ALA A 193 14.63 15.61 -20.05
C ALA A 193 15.35 16.41 -18.95
N ASP A 194 14.96 16.21 -17.69
CA ASP A 194 15.65 16.85 -16.56
C ASP A 194 17.09 16.32 -16.40
N ALA A 195 17.30 15.03 -16.61
CA ALA A 195 18.64 14.44 -16.59
C ALA A 195 19.52 14.98 -17.72
N GLU A 196 18.98 15.10 -18.94
CA GLU A 196 19.68 15.71 -20.08
C GLU A 196 20.01 17.18 -19.81
N LEU A 197 19.07 17.94 -19.25
CA LEU A 197 19.31 19.32 -18.88
C LEU A 197 20.42 19.47 -17.83
N GLN A 198 20.40 18.61 -16.80
CA GLN A 198 21.44 18.61 -15.77
C GLN A 198 22.81 18.17 -16.34
N ALA A 199 22.81 17.13 -17.20
CA ALA A 199 24.02 16.66 -17.86
C ALA A 199 24.59 17.75 -18.79
N SER A 200 23.76 18.42 -19.61
CA SER A 200 24.20 19.49 -20.51
C SER A 200 24.79 20.66 -19.75
N LYS A 201 24.20 21.07 -18.62
CA LYS A 201 24.74 22.12 -17.75
C LYS A 201 26.12 21.74 -17.21
N LYS A 202 26.26 20.51 -16.67
CA LYS A 202 27.55 20.02 -16.16
C LYS A 202 28.60 19.89 -17.26
N LEU A 203 28.19 19.45 -18.46
CA LEU A 203 29.10 19.41 -19.62
C LEU A 203 29.54 20.80 -20.06
N ALA A 204 28.63 21.78 -20.06
CA ALA A 204 28.96 23.18 -20.39
C ALA A 204 29.93 23.76 -19.36
N GLU A 205 29.70 23.56 -18.05
CA GLU A 205 30.60 23.99 -16.98
C GLU A 205 31.98 23.31 -17.12
N ALA A 206 32.01 21.99 -17.37
CA ALA A 206 33.27 21.27 -17.60
C ALA A 206 34.01 21.79 -18.85
N ALA A 207 33.28 22.08 -19.93
CA ALA A 207 33.86 22.65 -21.14
C ALA A 207 34.44 24.05 -20.92
N GLN A 208 33.78 24.90 -20.14
CA GLN A 208 34.28 26.23 -19.76
C GLN A 208 35.57 26.11 -18.93
N GLN A 209 35.61 25.20 -17.95
CA GLN A 209 36.80 24.95 -17.13
C GLN A 209 37.97 24.44 -17.98
N MET A 210 37.69 23.51 -18.92
CA MET A 210 38.72 22.98 -19.84
C MET A 210 39.19 24.02 -20.85
N ALA A 211 38.33 24.95 -21.30
CA ALA A 211 38.69 26.03 -22.19
C ALA A 211 39.69 27.04 -21.54
N ALA A 212 39.60 27.21 -20.21
CA ALA A 212 40.53 28.04 -19.45
C ALA A 212 41.95 27.44 -19.34
N THR A 213 42.12 26.12 -19.61
CA THR A 213 43.39 25.41 -19.50
C THR A 213 43.63 24.59 -20.76
N PRO A 214 44.39 25.09 -21.76
CA PRO A 214 44.58 24.39 -23.08
C PRO A 214 45.16 22.97 -22.97
N SER A 215 46.00 22.72 -21.98
CA SER A 215 46.55 21.38 -21.72
C SER A 215 45.49 20.35 -21.26
N ALA A 216 44.39 20.80 -20.60
CA ALA A 216 43.32 19.92 -20.14
C ALA A 216 42.52 19.33 -21.30
N LEU A 217 42.32 20.12 -22.36
CA LEU A 217 41.62 19.70 -23.58
C LEU A 217 42.42 18.61 -24.31
N GLN A 218 43.74 18.71 -24.38
CA GLN A 218 44.64 17.73 -24.99
C GLN A 218 44.60 16.39 -24.19
N LEU A 219 44.69 16.49 -22.87
CA LEU A 219 44.58 15.31 -21.99
C LEU A 219 43.23 14.61 -22.12
N ARG A 220 42.16 15.37 -22.23
CA ARG A 220 40.80 14.80 -22.41
C ARG A 220 40.65 14.10 -23.77
N LEU A 221 41.25 14.67 -24.82
CA LEU A 221 41.27 14.06 -26.15
C LEU A 221 42.02 12.72 -26.12
N LEU A 222 43.19 12.69 -25.48
CA LEU A 222 43.97 11.46 -25.31
C LEU A 222 43.21 10.41 -24.49
N GLN A 223 42.54 10.79 -23.41
CA GLN A 223 41.70 9.88 -22.62
C GLN A 223 40.56 9.29 -23.44
N THR A 224 39.91 10.12 -24.27
CA THR A 224 38.80 9.67 -25.11
C THR A 224 39.30 8.66 -26.18
N ILE A 225 40.45 8.93 -26.78
CA ILE A 225 41.08 8.02 -27.74
C ILE A 225 41.43 6.67 -27.09
N VAL A 226 41.99 6.69 -25.88
CA VAL A 226 42.30 5.48 -25.11
C VAL A 226 41.02 4.72 -24.74
N ALA A 227 39.97 5.39 -24.34
CA ALA A 227 38.69 4.75 -24.01
C ALA A 227 38.04 4.10 -25.22
N VAL A 228 38.07 4.75 -26.39
CA VAL A 228 37.53 4.18 -27.65
C VAL A 228 38.42 3.05 -28.17
N ALA A 229 39.75 3.13 -28.02
CA ALA A 229 40.67 2.08 -28.42
C ALA A 229 40.58 0.82 -27.52
N ALA A 230 40.10 0.95 -26.31
CA ALA A 230 39.88 -0.17 -25.39
C ALA A 230 38.62 -1.00 -25.73
N GLU A 231 37.62 -0.42 -26.41
CA GLU A 231 36.51 -1.16 -27.00
C GLU A 231 37.01 -1.87 -28.28
N LYS A 232 36.87 -3.21 -28.34
CA LYS A 232 37.35 -4.11 -29.39
C LYS A 232 36.80 -3.86 -30.82
N ASN A 233 36.55 -2.63 -31.20
CA ASN A 233 36.08 -2.26 -32.53
C ASN A 233 37.25 -1.72 -33.38
N SER A 234 37.61 -2.45 -34.44
CA SER A 234 38.75 -2.23 -35.31
C SER A 234 38.60 -1.06 -36.32
N THR A 235 37.55 -0.27 -36.24
CA THR A 235 37.33 0.86 -37.15
C THR A 235 36.93 2.10 -36.37
N LEU A 236 37.86 3.02 -36.17
CA LEU A 236 37.65 4.32 -35.55
C LEU A 236 37.27 5.32 -36.63
N VAL A 237 35.98 5.66 -36.74
CA VAL A 237 35.52 6.79 -37.56
C VAL A 237 35.51 8.03 -36.66
N LEU A 238 36.56 8.85 -36.75
CA LEU A 238 36.60 10.12 -36.05
C LEU A 238 35.93 11.22 -36.94
N PRO A 239 34.78 11.74 -36.58
CA PRO A 239 34.31 12.97 -37.22
C PRO A 239 35.17 14.13 -36.72
N PHE A 240 36.12 14.56 -37.52
CA PHE A 240 36.87 15.77 -37.27
C PHE A 240 35.94 16.97 -37.55
N PRO A 241 35.58 17.79 -36.56
CA PRO A 241 34.90 19.07 -36.86
C PRO A 241 35.82 19.94 -37.70
N VAL A 242 35.28 20.48 -38.77
CA VAL A 242 36.00 21.33 -39.74
C VAL A 242 36.68 22.54 -39.06
N GLU A 243 36.16 22.98 -37.93
CA GLU A 243 36.73 24.03 -37.11
C GLU A 243 38.07 23.70 -36.49
N LEU A 244 38.34 22.44 -36.21
CA LEU A 244 39.64 21.96 -35.70
C LEU A 244 40.73 22.01 -36.78
N LEU A 245 40.39 21.79 -38.04
CA LEU A 245 41.26 21.95 -39.18
C LEU A 245 41.60 23.44 -39.40
N ARG A 246 40.64 24.36 -39.26
CA ARG A 246 40.86 25.80 -39.31
C ARG A 246 41.73 26.33 -38.18
N PHE A 247 41.68 25.70 -37.00
CA PHE A 247 42.54 26.06 -35.87
C PHE A 247 43.99 25.57 -36.11
N LEU A 248 44.18 24.42 -36.67
CA LEU A 248 45.49 23.88 -37.06
C LEU A 248 46.12 24.69 -38.23
N GLU A 249 45.35 25.14 -39.18
CA GLU A 249 45.80 26.07 -40.23
C GLU A 249 46.26 27.44 -39.68
N ARG A 250 45.60 27.97 -38.63
CA ARG A 250 46.05 29.19 -37.95
C ARG A 250 47.27 28.98 -37.06
N ALA A 251 47.55 27.78 -36.60
CA ALA A 251 48.70 27.44 -35.75
C ALA A 251 49.92 27.02 -36.60
N GLY A 252 49.80 26.89 -37.94
CA GLY A 252 50.91 26.68 -38.83
C GLY A 252 51.76 27.96 -38.99
N PRO A 253 53.09 27.84 -39.17
CA PRO A 253 53.96 28.99 -39.38
C PRO A 253 53.55 29.73 -40.63
N GLN A 254 53.19 30.99 -40.48
CA GLN A 254 52.83 31.94 -41.54
C GLN A 254 54.07 32.14 -42.44
N PRO A 255 54.00 31.90 -43.76
CA PRO A 255 55.11 32.25 -44.64
C PRO A 255 55.25 33.77 -44.73
N PRO A 256 56.48 34.32 -44.86
CA PRO A 256 56.72 35.73 -44.89
C PRO A 256 56.13 36.36 -46.16
N GLY A 257 55.34 37.42 -46.01
CA GLY A 257 54.72 38.16 -47.05
C GLY A 257 55.75 38.91 -47.88
N PRO A 258 55.58 39.07 -49.23
CA PRO A 258 56.38 39.94 -50.02
C PRO A 258 55.86 41.42 -49.91
N ASN A 259 56.80 42.27 -49.56
CA ASN A 259 56.69 43.73 -49.63
C ASN A 259 56.45 44.24 -51.01
N GLY A 260 55.70 45.29 -51.13
CA GLY A 260 56.00 46.32 -52.10
C GLY A 260 54.86 46.80 -53.00
N GLY A 261 54.51 48.05 -52.86
CA GLY A 261 54.07 48.88 -53.95
C GLY A 261 52.61 49.38 -53.91
N ALA A 262 52.48 50.63 -53.41
CA ALA A 262 51.41 51.56 -53.77
C ALA A 262 51.61 52.11 -55.18
N PRO A 263 50.81 53.03 -55.76
CA PRO A 263 49.44 53.52 -55.44
C PRO A 263 48.55 53.77 -56.70
N ALA A 264 47.39 54.38 -56.45
CA ALA A 264 46.57 55.24 -57.33
C ALA A 264 45.58 54.54 -58.28
N GLY A 265 44.36 54.96 -58.16
CA GLY A 265 43.62 55.76 -59.11
C GLY A 265 42.14 55.41 -59.25
N ILE A 266 41.33 56.31 -58.71
CA ILE A 266 40.20 56.97 -59.39
C ILE A 266 38.99 56.18 -59.88
N ALA A 267 37.87 56.61 -59.28
CA ALA A 267 36.59 56.96 -59.90
C ALA A 267 35.65 55.89 -60.44
N GLU A 268 34.55 56.04 -60.12
CA GLU A 268 33.25 56.54 -60.60
C GLU A 268 32.21 55.44 -60.80
N SER A 269 31.20 55.60 -60.10
CA SER A 269 29.86 56.09 -60.34
C SER A 269 28.82 55.12 -60.85
N THR A 270 27.78 55.21 -60.18
CA THR A 270 26.39 55.31 -60.65
C THR A 270 25.56 54.05 -60.81
N LEU A 271 24.54 54.17 -60.07
CA LEU A 271 23.10 54.11 -60.45
C LEU A 271 22.35 52.76 -60.33
N ARG A 272 21.47 52.81 -59.42
CA ARG A 272 20.00 52.86 -59.55
C ARG A 272 19.24 51.54 -59.53
N THR A 273 18.37 51.57 -58.62
CA THR A 273 16.90 51.36 -58.60
C THR A 273 16.50 49.93 -58.53
N GLY A 274 15.72 49.59 -57.61
CA GLY A 274 14.44 49.95 -57.07
C GLY A 274 13.59 48.67 -56.83
N PRO A 275 12.57 48.76 -56.02
CA PRO A 275 12.00 47.56 -55.38
C PRO A 275 10.66 47.16 -55.99
N PRO A 276 9.74 46.52 -55.20
CA PRO A 276 9.35 45.11 -55.04
C PRO A 276 8.05 44.90 -55.84
N PRO A 277 7.10 44.07 -55.59
CA PRO A 277 6.63 43.31 -54.43
C PRO A 277 6.09 41.89 -54.80
N GLY A 278 5.68 41.20 -53.78
CA GLY A 278 4.82 40.02 -53.90
C GLY A 278 4.81 39.26 -52.58
#